data_cb41e7c03018303361e77bceaeee61e0
#
_entry.id   cb41e7c03018303361e77bceaeee61e0
#
_cell.length_a   1.000
_cell.length_b   1.000
_cell.length_c   1.000
_cell.angle_alpha   90.00
_cell.angle_beta   90.00
_cell.angle_gamma   90.00
#
_symmetry.space_group_name_H-M   'P 1'
#
loop_
_entity.id
_entity.type
_entity.pdbx_description
1 polymer ?
#
loop_
_entity_poly.entity_id
_entity_poly.type
_entity_poly.pdbx_seq_one_letter_code
_entity_poly.pdbx_strand_id
1 'polypeptide(L)'
;MKVHRDFSSYFNIKNPVVTVGTFDGVHLGHQKIISRLKKIAKSVNGETVLLTFHPHPRKVLFNDNNIKLIHTLNEKIEVLKANGLNHLVIYPFTETFSKFSAQKYIEELLVKKLNTHTLVIGYDHHFGNDRKGNITLLEKLKEKYNYKLEEISAHEIDEIKVSSTKIRNAINNGDVHLVPDFSGYHFEFTGIVIRGQGIGQKLNYPTANLHIENENKIIPKNGVYAVKCKLLNEIAKGVMNIGKRPTLGNNNNLSIEIHIFNFDKDIYGEELKV
;
A
#
# COMPACT_ATOMS: atom_id res chain seq x y z
N MET A 1 3.80 13.70 7.41
CA MET A 1 3.35 12.43 8.02
C MET A 1 4.46 11.85 8.88
N LYS A 2 4.17 11.52 10.14
CA LYS A 2 5.07 10.75 11.01
C LYS A 2 4.80 9.26 10.86
N VAL A 3 5.86 8.45 10.78
CA VAL A 3 5.75 6.98 10.65
C VAL A 3 6.23 6.35 11.95
N HIS A 4 5.38 5.56 12.59
CA HIS A 4 5.63 4.90 13.86
C HIS A 4 5.81 3.40 13.64
N ARG A 5 6.96 2.87 14.03
CA ARG A 5 7.33 1.45 13.93
C ARG A 5 7.62 0.83 15.29
N ASP A 6 7.83 1.65 16.30
CA ASP A 6 8.07 1.23 17.68
C ASP A 6 6.80 1.38 18.52
N PHE A 7 6.49 0.35 19.30
CA PHE A 7 5.30 0.24 20.16
C PHE A 7 5.67 0.14 21.64
N SER A 8 6.90 0.40 22.00
CA SER A 8 7.38 0.38 23.38
C SER A 8 6.81 1.54 24.20
N SER A 9 6.50 2.67 23.56
CA SER A 9 5.97 3.88 24.18
C SER A 9 4.55 4.21 23.73
N TYR A 10 3.87 5.07 24.49
CA TYR A 10 2.61 5.67 24.07
C TYR A 10 2.84 6.68 22.94
N PHE A 11 1.92 6.73 22.01
CA PHE A 11 1.93 7.74 20.98
C PHE A 11 1.29 9.02 21.55
N ASN A 12 2.07 10.07 21.70
CA ASN A 12 1.54 11.39 22.08
C ASN A 12 0.95 12.08 20.86
N ILE A 13 -0.28 11.67 20.49
CA ILE A 13 -1.04 12.21 19.36
C ILE A 13 -2.26 12.94 19.92
N LYS A 14 -2.48 14.17 19.46
CA LYS A 14 -3.58 14.99 19.95
C LYS A 14 -4.91 14.52 19.36
N ASN A 15 -5.88 14.21 20.23
CA ASN A 15 -7.22 13.76 19.86
C ASN A 15 -7.21 12.82 18.63
N PRO A 16 -6.59 11.63 18.72
CA PRO A 16 -6.34 10.79 17.54
C PRO A 16 -7.65 10.37 16.86
N VAL A 17 -7.78 10.69 15.58
CA VAL A 17 -8.86 10.20 14.72
C VAL A 17 -8.29 9.05 13.92
N VAL A 18 -8.69 7.84 14.29
CA VAL A 18 -8.04 6.59 13.89
C VAL A 18 -8.88 5.85 12.87
N THR A 19 -8.24 5.32 11.84
CA THR A 19 -8.80 4.23 11.03
C THR A 19 -7.82 3.06 11.00
N VAL A 20 -8.34 1.88 10.67
CA VAL A 20 -7.55 0.64 10.64
C VAL A 20 -7.75 -0.08 9.31
N GLY A 21 -6.66 -0.54 8.72
CA GLY A 21 -6.75 -1.32 7.49
C GLY A 21 -5.39 -1.56 6.82
N THR A 22 -5.38 -2.47 5.87
CA THR A 22 -4.18 -2.76 5.07
C THR A 22 -3.85 -1.65 4.09
N PHE A 23 -4.86 -0.93 3.60
CA PHE A 23 -4.75 0.17 2.64
C PHE A 23 -3.83 -0.18 1.45
N ASP A 24 -3.94 -1.40 0.95
CA ASP A 24 -3.16 -1.81 -0.20
C ASP A 24 -3.72 -1.15 -1.48
N GLY A 25 -2.86 -0.43 -2.20
CA GLY A 25 -3.23 0.34 -3.38
C GLY A 25 -3.87 1.69 -3.10
N VAL A 26 -4.05 2.12 -1.84
CA VAL A 26 -4.62 3.44 -1.44
C VAL A 26 -5.62 4.02 -2.47
N HIS A 27 -6.54 3.16 -2.92
CA HIS A 27 -7.53 3.48 -3.97
C HIS A 27 -8.53 4.57 -3.54
N LEU A 28 -9.35 5.04 -4.45
CA LEU A 28 -10.31 6.14 -4.20
C LEU A 28 -11.19 5.91 -2.97
N GLY A 29 -11.61 4.66 -2.68
CA GLY A 29 -12.32 4.33 -1.45
C GLY A 29 -11.48 4.57 -0.19
N HIS A 30 -10.20 4.19 -0.19
CA HIS A 30 -9.29 4.50 0.91
C HIS A 30 -9.07 6.02 1.06
N GLN A 31 -8.94 6.74 -0.04
CA GLN A 31 -8.77 8.21 -0.03
C GLN A 31 -10.00 8.92 0.53
N LYS A 32 -11.22 8.41 0.27
CA LYS A 32 -12.45 8.92 0.88
C LYS A 32 -12.42 8.76 2.40
N ILE A 33 -11.96 7.60 2.90
CA ILE A 33 -11.77 7.37 4.35
C ILE A 33 -10.78 8.40 4.92
N ILE A 34 -9.63 8.59 4.27
CA ILE A 34 -8.63 9.59 4.70
C ILE A 34 -9.23 11.00 4.70
N SER A 35 -10.01 11.35 3.69
CA SER A 35 -10.71 12.65 3.63
C SER A 35 -11.69 12.83 4.80
N ARG A 36 -12.43 11.78 5.18
CA ARG A 36 -13.32 11.79 6.33
C ARG A 36 -12.56 11.97 7.64
N LEU A 37 -11.46 11.21 7.80
CA LEU A 37 -10.56 11.38 8.95
C LEU A 37 -10.10 12.83 9.11
N LYS A 38 -9.66 13.47 8.01
CA LYS A 38 -9.19 14.87 8.02
C LYS A 38 -10.29 15.85 8.44
N LYS A 39 -11.52 15.65 7.97
CA LYS A 39 -12.68 16.49 8.38
C LYS A 39 -12.94 16.36 9.87
N ILE A 40 -12.98 15.14 10.39
CA ILE A 40 -13.21 14.89 11.82
C ILE A 40 -12.06 15.41 12.67
N ALA A 41 -10.80 15.15 12.27
CA ALA A 41 -9.64 15.64 12.98
C ALA A 41 -9.66 17.18 13.12
N LYS A 42 -10.02 17.88 12.06
CA LYS A 42 -10.18 19.34 12.09
C LYS A 42 -11.27 19.78 13.11
N SER A 43 -12.41 19.10 13.16
CA SER A 43 -13.53 19.47 14.07
C SER A 43 -13.20 19.23 15.55
N VAL A 44 -12.33 18.28 15.87
CA VAL A 44 -11.95 17.95 17.25
C VAL A 44 -10.56 18.48 17.64
N ASN A 45 -9.96 19.33 16.79
CA ASN A 45 -8.59 19.82 16.97
C ASN A 45 -7.61 18.66 17.20
N GLY A 46 -7.74 17.61 16.40
CA GLY A 46 -7.01 16.35 16.49
C GLY A 46 -6.14 16.08 15.26
N GLU A 47 -5.55 14.91 15.22
CA GLU A 47 -4.64 14.44 14.17
C GLU A 47 -5.13 13.10 13.60
N THR A 48 -4.93 12.90 12.30
CA THR A 48 -5.33 11.67 11.60
C THR A 48 -4.33 10.55 11.80
N VAL A 49 -4.81 9.35 12.08
CA VAL A 49 -3.99 8.15 12.30
C VAL A 49 -4.50 7.01 11.45
N LEU A 50 -3.63 6.40 10.67
CA LEU A 50 -3.89 5.09 10.07
C LEU A 50 -3.08 4.03 10.80
N LEU A 51 -3.75 3.06 11.39
CA LEU A 51 -3.14 1.82 11.88
C LEU A 51 -3.14 0.80 10.75
N THR A 52 -1.96 0.43 10.29
CA THR A 52 -1.77 -0.62 9.27
C THR A 52 -0.87 -1.73 9.79
N PHE A 53 -0.81 -2.83 9.06
CA PHE A 53 -0.11 -4.04 9.46
C PHE A 53 1.03 -4.38 8.51
N HIS A 54 2.15 -4.85 9.08
CA HIS A 54 3.25 -5.40 8.30
C HIS A 54 3.93 -6.55 9.08
N PRO A 55 4.17 -7.73 8.44
CA PRO A 55 3.77 -8.09 7.07
C PRO A 55 2.25 -8.09 6.87
N HIS A 56 1.82 -8.24 5.62
CA HIS A 56 0.39 -8.25 5.29
C HIS A 56 -0.31 -9.42 6.01
N PRO A 57 -1.51 -9.21 6.63
CA PRO A 57 -2.18 -10.24 7.45
C PRO A 57 -2.36 -11.59 6.75
N ARG A 58 -2.68 -11.62 5.45
CA ARG A 58 -2.82 -12.86 4.69
C ARG A 58 -1.56 -13.71 4.63
N LYS A 59 -0.37 -13.08 4.65
CA LYS A 59 0.91 -13.81 4.68
C LYS A 59 1.04 -14.65 5.95
N VAL A 60 0.63 -14.09 7.07
CA VAL A 60 0.75 -14.74 8.39
C VAL A 60 -0.40 -15.73 8.62
N LEU A 61 -1.64 -15.36 8.28
CA LEU A 61 -2.82 -16.17 8.55
C LEU A 61 -2.93 -17.41 7.66
N PHE A 62 -2.54 -17.28 6.39
CA PHE A 62 -2.74 -18.34 5.38
C PHE A 62 -1.42 -18.87 4.82
N ASN A 63 -0.27 -18.43 5.37
CA ASN A 63 1.05 -18.71 4.81
C ASN A 63 1.10 -18.41 3.30
N ASP A 64 0.35 -17.36 2.88
CA ASP A 64 0.17 -16.97 1.48
C ASP A 64 1.39 -16.17 1.01
N ASN A 65 2.46 -16.89 0.67
CA ASN A 65 3.66 -16.29 0.11
C ASN A 65 3.46 -15.75 -1.31
N ASN A 66 2.34 -16.11 -1.96
CA ASN A 66 2.01 -15.70 -3.33
C ASN A 66 1.21 -14.39 -3.38
N ILE A 67 0.83 -13.82 -2.25
CA ILE A 67 0.10 -12.56 -2.26
C ILE A 67 0.95 -11.48 -2.93
N LYS A 68 0.40 -10.88 -3.99
CA LYS A 68 1.01 -9.74 -4.68
C LYS A 68 0.38 -8.45 -4.15
N LEU A 69 1.24 -7.55 -3.68
CA LEU A 69 0.87 -6.24 -3.13
C LEU A 69 0.90 -5.17 -4.21
N ILE A 70 -0.09 -4.30 -4.22
CA ILE A 70 -0.13 -3.16 -5.15
C ILE A 70 1.00 -2.18 -4.80
N HIS A 71 1.23 -1.97 -3.50
CA HIS A 71 2.34 -1.15 -3.01
C HIS A 71 3.28 -1.96 -2.11
N THR A 72 4.57 -1.75 -2.23
CA THR A 72 5.52 -2.04 -1.17
C THR A 72 5.22 -1.13 0.03
N LEU A 73 5.83 -1.42 1.18
CA LEU A 73 5.61 -0.57 2.37
C LEU A 73 6.08 0.88 2.14
N ASN A 74 7.22 1.06 1.47
CA ASN A 74 7.77 2.38 1.18
C ASN A 74 6.88 3.15 0.18
N GLU A 75 6.44 2.52 -0.90
CA GLU A 75 5.50 3.12 -1.84
C GLU A 75 4.18 3.52 -1.16
N LYS A 76 3.64 2.67 -0.28
CA LYS A 76 2.45 2.99 0.51
C LYS A 76 2.65 4.23 1.40
N ILE A 77 3.81 4.34 2.05
CA ILE A 77 4.16 5.50 2.87
C ILE A 77 4.11 6.78 2.04
N GLU A 78 4.70 6.77 0.84
CA GLU A 78 4.72 7.93 -0.05
C GLU A 78 3.31 8.35 -0.48
N VAL A 79 2.48 7.39 -0.91
CA VAL A 79 1.11 7.67 -1.34
C VAL A 79 0.25 8.20 -0.17
N LEU A 80 0.36 7.62 1.03
CA LEU A 80 -0.37 8.08 2.22
C LEU A 80 0.08 9.48 2.65
N LYS A 81 1.37 9.78 2.56
CA LYS A 81 1.93 11.12 2.82
C LYS A 81 1.36 12.15 1.85
N ALA A 82 1.30 11.83 0.56
CA ALA A 82 0.71 12.69 -0.47
C ALA A 82 -0.79 12.95 -0.22
N ASN A 83 -1.52 12.00 0.38
CA ASN A 83 -2.92 12.15 0.77
C ASN A 83 -3.12 12.99 2.05
N GLY A 84 -2.05 13.44 2.70
CA GLY A 84 -2.10 14.36 3.84
C GLY A 84 -2.46 13.69 5.17
N LEU A 85 -2.14 12.41 5.34
CA LEU A 85 -2.23 11.72 6.63
C LEU A 85 -1.19 12.30 7.60
N ASN A 86 -1.55 12.48 8.89
CA ASN A 86 -0.62 12.98 9.91
C ASN A 86 0.29 11.87 10.45
N HIS A 87 -0.30 10.70 10.77
CA HIS A 87 0.40 9.59 11.41
C HIS A 87 0.08 8.26 10.72
N LEU A 88 1.12 7.51 10.41
CA LEU A 88 1.03 6.11 10.00
C LEU A 88 1.64 5.23 11.08
N VAL A 89 0.85 4.35 11.66
CA VAL A 89 1.26 3.38 12.67
C VAL A 89 1.34 2.02 12.02
N ILE A 90 2.54 1.44 11.92
CA ILE A 90 2.80 0.15 11.27
C ILE A 90 2.94 -0.91 12.35
N TYR A 91 1.86 -1.65 12.63
CA TYR A 91 1.87 -2.68 13.66
C TYR A 91 2.39 -4.01 13.11
N PRO A 92 3.30 -4.69 13.84
CA PRO A 92 3.79 -6.01 13.44
C PRO A 92 2.66 -7.04 13.51
N PHE A 93 2.26 -7.58 12.35
CA PHE A 93 1.27 -8.64 12.30
C PHE A 93 1.95 -9.99 12.51
N THR A 94 1.93 -10.46 13.74
CA THR A 94 2.53 -11.75 14.15
C THR A 94 1.46 -12.81 14.35
N GLU A 95 1.86 -14.07 14.41
CA GLU A 95 0.96 -15.17 14.75
C GLU A 95 0.32 -14.98 16.14
N THR A 96 1.10 -14.51 17.12
CA THR A 96 0.58 -14.17 18.46
C THR A 96 -0.47 -13.07 18.39
N PHE A 97 -0.23 -12.03 17.61
CA PHE A 97 -1.20 -10.94 17.43
C PHE A 97 -2.47 -11.40 16.72
N SER A 98 -2.36 -12.28 15.72
CA SER A 98 -3.53 -12.81 15.01
C SER A 98 -4.52 -13.57 15.89
N LYS A 99 -4.06 -14.07 17.05
CA LYS A 99 -4.86 -14.78 18.07
C LYS A 99 -5.54 -13.84 19.08
N PHE A 100 -5.35 -12.52 18.98
CA PHE A 100 -6.02 -11.58 19.87
C PHE A 100 -7.54 -11.64 19.67
N SER A 101 -8.29 -11.77 20.77
CA SER A 101 -9.73 -11.58 20.73
C SER A 101 -10.06 -10.15 20.26
N ALA A 102 -11.25 -9.95 19.71
CA ALA A 102 -11.69 -8.62 19.29
C ALA A 102 -11.65 -7.59 20.44
N GLN A 103 -12.02 -8.02 21.66
CA GLN A 103 -11.93 -7.15 22.84
C GLN A 103 -10.48 -6.79 23.17
N LYS A 104 -9.56 -7.78 23.22
CA LYS A 104 -8.15 -7.51 23.48
C LYS A 104 -7.52 -6.61 22.43
N TYR A 105 -7.92 -6.76 21.15
CA TYR A 105 -7.51 -5.87 20.08
C TYR A 105 -7.90 -4.41 20.36
N ILE A 106 -9.16 -4.16 20.76
CA ILE A 106 -9.64 -2.82 21.10
C ILE A 106 -8.85 -2.27 22.31
N GLU A 107 -8.76 -3.03 23.38
CA GLU A 107 -8.09 -2.60 24.61
C GLU A 107 -6.62 -2.27 24.42
N GLU A 108 -5.86 -3.16 23.81
CA GLU A 108 -4.42 -3.01 23.70
C GLU A 108 -3.99 -1.99 22.63
N LEU A 109 -4.67 -1.98 21.47
CA LEU A 109 -4.24 -1.12 20.36
C LEU A 109 -4.99 0.20 20.34
N LEU A 110 -6.33 0.16 20.30
CA LEU A 110 -7.11 1.38 20.09
C LEU A 110 -7.16 2.24 21.34
N VAL A 111 -7.28 1.60 22.50
CA VAL A 111 -7.40 2.33 23.78
C VAL A 111 -6.02 2.61 24.36
N LYS A 112 -5.28 1.57 24.77
CA LYS A 112 -4.02 1.78 25.51
C LYS A 112 -2.93 2.41 24.65
N LYS A 113 -2.72 1.95 23.42
CA LYS A 113 -1.60 2.44 22.59
C LYS A 113 -1.92 3.71 21.84
N LEU A 114 -3.07 3.80 21.21
CA LEU A 114 -3.44 4.92 20.37
C LEU A 114 -4.23 6.00 21.12
N ASN A 115 -4.77 5.71 22.31
CA ASN A 115 -5.65 6.62 23.05
C ASN A 115 -6.72 7.24 22.12
N THR A 116 -7.40 6.38 21.35
CA THR A 116 -8.28 6.76 20.26
C THR A 116 -9.40 7.69 20.75
N HIS A 117 -9.44 8.92 20.19
CA HIS A 117 -10.55 9.85 20.44
C HIS A 117 -11.76 9.51 19.55
N THR A 118 -11.53 9.28 18.26
CA THR A 118 -12.57 8.90 17.31
C THR A 118 -12.08 7.77 16.43
N LEU A 119 -12.82 6.68 16.36
CA LEU A 119 -12.56 5.57 15.45
C LEU A 119 -13.47 5.72 14.22
N VAL A 120 -12.86 5.67 13.03
CA VAL A 120 -13.56 5.74 11.74
C VAL A 120 -13.36 4.45 10.99
N ILE A 121 -14.43 3.73 10.67
CA ILE A 121 -14.40 2.44 10.00
C ILE A 121 -15.42 2.36 8.87
N GLY A 122 -15.16 1.49 7.89
CA GLY A 122 -16.17 1.12 6.89
C GLY A 122 -17.17 0.11 7.47
N TYR A 123 -18.35 0.05 6.89
CA TYR A 123 -19.45 -0.84 7.29
C TYR A 123 -19.09 -2.34 7.34
N ASP A 124 -18.13 -2.76 6.49
CA ASP A 124 -17.68 -4.16 6.36
C ASP A 124 -16.43 -4.48 7.20
N HIS A 125 -16.05 -3.56 8.09
CA HIS A 125 -14.84 -3.71 8.88
C HIS A 125 -14.95 -4.84 9.90
N HIS A 126 -14.06 -5.82 9.79
CA HIS A 126 -13.92 -6.93 10.73
C HIS A 126 -12.50 -7.03 11.27
N PHE A 127 -12.36 -7.37 12.55
CA PHE A 127 -11.07 -7.45 13.24
C PHE A 127 -11.05 -8.52 14.33
N GLY A 128 -9.86 -8.74 14.91
CA GLY A 128 -9.64 -9.78 15.92
C GLY A 128 -9.65 -11.20 15.35
N ASN A 129 -9.41 -12.18 16.22
CA ASN A 129 -9.38 -13.57 15.81
C ASN A 129 -10.71 -14.01 15.19
N ASP A 130 -10.65 -14.80 14.13
CA ASP A 130 -11.80 -15.28 13.35
C ASP A 130 -12.72 -14.17 12.81
N ARG A 131 -12.23 -12.91 12.75
CA ARG A 131 -13.02 -11.75 12.30
C ARG A 131 -14.28 -11.51 13.15
N LYS A 132 -14.26 -11.89 14.44
CA LYS A 132 -15.41 -11.78 15.35
C LYS A 132 -15.69 -10.34 15.78
N GLY A 133 -14.72 -9.45 15.68
CA GLY A 133 -14.90 -8.02 15.91
C GLY A 133 -15.63 -7.37 14.72
N ASN A 134 -16.62 -6.56 15.03
CA ASN A 134 -17.44 -5.82 14.07
C ASN A 134 -17.92 -4.50 14.69
N ILE A 135 -18.69 -3.73 13.93
CA ILE A 135 -19.21 -2.44 14.37
C ILE A 135 -20.08 -2.54 15.63
N THR A 136 -20.91 -3.58 15.74
CA THR A 136 -21.80 -3.79 16.91
C THR A 136 -21.00 -3.93 18.21
N LEU A 137 -19.86 -4.64 18.16
CA LEU A 137 -18.97 -4.75 19.31
C LEU A 137 -18.32 -3.40 19.65
N LEU A 138 -17.91 -2.64 18.64
CA LEU A 138 -17.33 -1.29 18.85
C LEU A 138 -18.35 -0.34 19.45
N GLU A 139 -19.60 -0.36 18.96
CA GLU A 139 -20.70 0.42 19.54
C GLU A 139 -20.94 0.09 21.01
N LYS A 140 -20.98 -1.21 21.35
CA LYS A 140 -21.19 -1.68 22.74
C LYS A 140 -20.08 -1.22 23.70
N LEU A 141 -18.85 -1.07 23.17
CA LEU A 141 -17.68 -0.77 24.00
C LEU A 141 -17.26 0.70 24.01
N LYS A 142 -17.88 1.56 23.17
CA LYS A 142 -17.49 2.97 23.04
C LYS A 142 -17.60 3.75 24.34
N GLU A 143 -18.69 3.55 25.11
CA GLU A 143 -18.90 4.21 26.40
C GLU A 143 -17.87 3.74 27.43
N LYS A 144 -17.61 2.42 27.50
CA LYS A 144 -16.64 1.84 28.45
C LYS A 144 -15.22 2.39 28.24
N TYR A 145 -14.83 2.63 26.98
CA TYR A 145 -13.47 3.06 26.64
C TYR A 145 -13.38 4.51 26.20
N ASN A 146 -14.48 5.25 26.28
CA ASN A 146 -14.56 6.69 26.03
C ASN A 146 -14.00 7.11 24.64
N TYR A 147 -14.39 6.39 23.58
CA TYR A 147 -14.10 6.80 22.20
C TYR A 147 -15.38 7.06 21.42
N LYS A 148 -15.30 7.92 20.42
CA LYS A 148 -16.37 8.12 19.44
C LYS A 148 -16.24 7.15 18.30
N LEU A 149 -17.37 6.69 17.76
CA LEU A 149 -17.40 5.81 16.58
C LEU A 149 -18.09 6.51 15.42
N GLU A 150 -17.47 6.47 14.27
CA GLU A 150 -17.99 6.98 13.00
C GLU A 150 -17.96 5.87 11.97
N GLU A 151 -19.10 5.48 11.46
CA GLU A 151 -19.24 4.51 10.38
C GLU A 151 -19.32 5.22 9.03
N ILE A 152 -18.56 4.74 8.07
CA ILE A 152 -18.73 5.11 6.66
C ILE A 152 -19.65 4.07 6.04
N SER A 153 -20.82 4.51 5.61
CA SER A 153 -21.87 3.62 5.10
C SER A 153 -21.46 2.90 3.81
N ALA A 154 -22.13 1.75 3.55
CA ALA A 154 -21.98 1.01 2.30
C ALA A 154 -22.21 1.91 1.08
N HIS A 155 -23.27 2.72 1.10
CA HIS A 155 -23.61 3.65 0.02
C HIS A 155 -22.45 4.60 -0.32
N GLU A 156 -21.80 5.18 0.70
CA GLU A 156 -20.66 6.08 0.50
C GLU A 156 -19.43 5.39 -0.09
N ILE A 157 -19.24 4.09 0.17
CA ILE A 157 -18.11 3.29 -0.35
C ILE A 157 -18.45 2.69 -1.71
N ASP A 158 -19.66 2.16 -1.87
CA ASP A 158 -20.10 1.46 -3.08
C ASP A 158 -20.27 2.40 -4.29
N GLU A 159 -20.61 3.68 -4.06
CA GLU A 159 -20.62 4.70 -5.12
C GLU A 159 -19.26 4.75 -5.86
N ILE A 160 -18.15 4.46 -5.19
CA ILE A 160 -16.82 4.53 -5.79
C ILE A 160 -16.52 3.27 -6.62
N LYS A 161 -17.20 2.13 -6.38
CA LYS A 161 -17.09 0.84 -7.09
C LYS A 161 -15.65 0.34 -7.30
N VAL A 162 -14.74 0.64 -6.39
CA VAL A 162 -13.32 0.27 -6.47
C VAL A 162 -12.89 -0.66 -5.34
N SER A 163 -11.90 -1.48 -5.61
CA SER A 163 -11.27 -2.33 -4.59
C SER A 163 -9.83 -2.66 -4.98
N SER A 164 -9.01 -3.05 -4.01
CA SER A 164 -7.66 -3.56 -4.27
C SER A 164 -7.67 -4.78 -5.22
N THR A 165 -8.74 -5.59 -5.20
CA THR A 165 -8.89 -6.74 -6.11
C THR A 165 -9.06 -6.28 -7.55
N LYS A 166 -9.87 -5.24 -7.82
CA LYS A 166 -10.02 -4.69 -9.18
C LYS A 166 -8.71 -4.15 -9.73
N ILE A 167 -7.95 -3.43 -8.88
CA ILE A 167 -6.63 -2.92 -9.28
C ILE A 167 -5.66 -4.07 -9.59
N ARG A 168 -5.59 -5.10 -8.73
CA ARG A 168 -4.73 -6.26 -9.01
C ARG A 168 -5.10 -6.97 -10.31
N ASN A 169 -6.39 -7.13 -10.57
CA ASN A 169 -6.86 -7.75 -11.80
C ASN A 169 -6.46 -6.94 -13.04
N ALA A 170 -6.63 -5.61 -13.00
CA ALA A 170 -6.18 -4.74 -14.09
C ALA A 170 -4.68 -4.87 -14.34
N ILE A 171 -3.85 -4.83 -13.29
CA ILE A 171 -2.39 -4.98 -13.41
C ILE A 171 -2.01 -6.37 -13.95
N ASN A 172 -2.62 -7.44 -13.42
CA ASN A 172 -2.35 -8.81 -13.84
C ASN A 172 -2.77 -9.09 -15.29
N ASN A 173 -3.75 -8.37 -15.82
CA ASN A 173 -4.18 -8.46 -17.20
C ASN A 173 -3.33 -7.59 -18.15
N GLY A 174 -2.55 -6.65 -17.60
CA GLY A 174 -1.79 -5.66 -18.39
C GLY A 174 -2.58 -4.37 -18.68
N ASP A 175 -3.80 -4.26 -18.15
CA ASP A 175 -4.70 -3.12 -18.34
C ASP A 175 -4.34 -1.96 -17.39
N VAL A 176 -3.05 -1.62 -17.32
CA VAL A 176 -2.54 -0.60 -16.39
C VAL A 176 -3.15 0.79 -16.60
N HIS A 177 -3.67 1.05 -17.79
CA HIS A 177 -4.39 2.30 -18.12
C HIS A 177 -5.69 2.48 -17.33
N LEU A 178 -6.28 1.39 -16.77
CA LEU A 178 -7.47 1.44 -15.92
C LEU A 178 -7.15 1.78 -14.46
N VAL A 179 -5.89 1.64 -14.04
CA VAL A 179 -5.53 1.86 -12.64
C VAL A 179 -5.84 3.28 -12.16
N PRO A 180 -5.59 4.36 -12.95
CA PRO A 180 -5.98 5.72 -12.56
C PRO A 180 -7.46 5.89 -12.25
N ASP A 181 -8.35 5.18 -12.92
CA ASP A 181 -9.81 5.24 -12.67
C ASP A 181 -10.18 4.68 -11.30
N PHE A 182 -9.35 3.77 -10.75
CA PHE A 182 -9.57 3.15 -9.45
C PHE A 182 -8.81 3.83 -8.32
N SER A 183 -7.63 4.39 -8.61
CA SER A 183 -6.72 4.90 -7.59
C SER A 183 -6.50 6.42 -7.65
N GLY A 184 -6.84 7.09 -8.77
CA GLY A 184 -6.55 8.50 -8.99
C GLY A 184 -5.09 8.79 -9.34
N TYR A 185 -4.24 7.77 -9.52
CA TYR A 185 -2.83 7.88 -9.92
C TYR A 185 -2.42 6.69 -10.79
N HIS A 186 -1.36 6.86 -11.58
CA HIS A 186 -0.81 5.78 -12.41
C HIS A 186 -0.17 4.71 -11.53
N PHE A 187 -0.26 3.45 -11.98
CA PHE A 187 0.49 2.37 -11.34
C PHE A 187 1.99 2.64 -11.43
N GLU A 188 2.68 2.44 -10.34
CA GLU A 188 4.12 2.64 -10.26
C GLU A 188 4.80 1.56 -9.41
N PHE A 189 6.06 1.31 -9.71
CA PHE A 189 6.94 0.48 -8.91
C PHE A 189 8.38 0.94 -9.03
N THR A 190 9.18 0.54 -8.06
CA THR A 190 10.57 0.94 -7.94
C THR A 190 11.46 -0.30 -7.96
N GLY A 191 12.59 -0.22 -8.62
CA GLY A 191 13.61 -1.26 -8.61
C GLY A 191 15.01 -0.68 -8.76
N ILE A 192 16.01 -1.52 -8.59
CA ILE A 192 17.43 -1.17 -8.76
C ILE A 192 17.85 -1.50 -10.18
N VAL A 193 18.54 -0.58 -10.81
CA VAL A 193 19.09 -0.80 -12.16
C VAL A 193 20.32 -1.73 -12.07
N ILE A 194 20.23 -2.89 -12.71
CA ILE A 194 21.29 -3.89 -12.72
C ILE A 194 21.89 -4.06 -14.13
N ARG A 195 23.09 -4.63 -14.20
CA ARG A 195 23.73 -4.96 -15.49
C ARG A 195 22.96 -6.08 -16.18
N GLY A 196 22.60 -5.86 -17.45
CA GLY A 196 22.00 -6.86 -18.34
C GLY A 196 23.03 -7.48 -19.27
N GLN A 197 22.56 -8.17 -20.30
CA GLN A 197 23.44 -8.80 -21.34
C GLN A 197 24.01 -7.79 -22.34
N GLY A 198 23.59 -6.52 -22.29
CA GLY A 198 24.10 -5.48 -23.18
C GLY A 198 23.65 -5.60 -24.67
N ILE A 199 22.61 -6.41 -24.94
CA ILE A 199 22.12 -6.62 -26.32
C ILE A 199 21.55 -5.32 -26.88
N GLY A 200 20.78 -4.57 -26.10
CA GLY A 200 20.22 -3.28 -26.54
C GLY A 200 21.30 -2.25 -26.89
N GLN A 201 22.40 -2.23 -26.15
CA GLN A 201 23.51 -1.32 -26.42
C GLN A 201 24.16 -1.62 -27.80
N LYS A 202 24.28 -2.90 -28.17
CA LYS A 202 24.80 -3.33 -29.49
C LYS A 202 23.89 -2.92 -30.65
N LEU A 203 22.60 -2.70 -30.36
CA LEU A 203 21.58 -2.31 -31.34
C LEU A 203 21.30 -0.80 -31.33
N ASN A 204 22.09 0.02 -30.62
CA ASN A 204 21.87 1.46 -30.40
C ASN A 204 20.58 1.79 -29.66
N TYR A 205 20.03 0.83 -28.92
CA TYR A 205 18.87 1.02 -28.01
C TYR A 205 19.24 0.56 -26.59
N PRO A 206 20.07 1.31 -25.85
CA PRO A 206 20.49 0.92 -24.51
C PRO A 206 19.25 0.78 -23.60
N THR A 207 19.23 -0.27 -22.79
CA THR A 207 18.13 -0.56 -21.86
C THR A 207 18.66 -0.70 -20.44
N ALA A 208 17.94 -0.07 -19.49
CA ALA A 208 18.10 -0.31 -18.06
C ALA A 208 17.36 -1.60 -17.70
N ASN A 209 18.07 -2.55 -17.09
CA ASN A 209 17.46 -3.77 -16.54
C ASN A 209 17.09 -3.52 -15.09
N LEU A 210 15.82 -3.72 -14.74
CA LEU A 210 15.29 -3.38 -13.42
C LEU A 210 15.12 -4.65 -12.58
N HIS A 211 15.76 -4.67 -11.41
CA HIS A 211 15.59 -5.70 -10.40
C HIS A 211 14.61 -5.22 -9.31
N ILE A 212 13.57 -6.00 -9.07
CA ILE A 212 12.58 -5.71 -8.02
C ILE A 212 12.91 -6.54 -6.78
N GLU A 213 13.40 -5.89 -5.74
CA GLU A 213 13.83 -6.56 -4.51
C GLU A 213 12.65 -7.21 -3.76
N ASN A 214 11.49 -6.59 -3.80
CA ASN A 214 10.32 -7.09 -3.09
C ASN A 214 9.54 -8.10 -3.95
N GLU A 215 9.75 -9.37 -3.72
CA GLU A 215 9.09 -10.47 -4.44
C GLU A 215 7.56 -10.41 -4.37
N ASN A 216 7.00 -9.71 -3.39
CA ASN A 216 5.55 -9.56 -3.25
C ASN A 216 4.99 -8.36 -4.02
N LYS A 217 5.84 -7.52 -4.61
CA LYS A 217 5.36 -6.45 -5.47
C LYS A 217 4.67 -7.04 -6.69
N ILE A 218 3.44 -6.57 -6.96
CA ILE A 218 2.76 -6.92 -8.20
C ILE A 218 3.48 -6.27 -9.38
N ILE A 219 3.71 -7.04 -10.43
CA ILE A 219 4.29 -6.57 -11.69
C ILE A 219 3.25 -6.81 -12.78
N PRO A 220 3.06 -5.90 -13.74
CA PRO A 220 2.13 -6.07 -14.82
C PRO A 220 2.41 -7.33 -15.67
N LYS A 221 1.39 -7.80 -16.35
CA LYS A 221 1.51 -8.89 -17.33
C LYS A 221 2.66 -8.65 -18.32
N ASN A 222 3.29 -9.72 -18.82
CA ASN A 222 4.26 -9.62 -19.88
C ASN A 222 3.70 -8.81 -21.06
N GLY A 223 4.50 -7.85 -21.53
CA GLY A 223 4.08 -6.94 -22.60
C GLY A 223 5.01 -5.72 -22.70
N VAL A 224 4.64 -4.82 -23.59
CA VAL A 224 5.35 -3.56 -23.82
C VAL A 224 4.50 -2.41 -23.31
N TYR A 225 5.11 -1.50 -22.54
CA TYR A 225 4.44 -0.41 -21.84
C TYR A 225 5.13 0.92 -22.13
N ALA A 226 4.34 1.95 -22.42
CA ALA A 226 4.83 3.32 -22.38
C ALA A 226 4.95 3.75 -20.91
N VAL A 227 6.12 4.27 -20.54
CA VAL A 227 6.43 4.58 -19.14
C VAL A 227 6.98 5.99 -18.94
N LYS A 228 6.81 6.48 -17.72
CA LYS A 228 7.55 7.62 -17.17
C LYS A 228 8.55 7.07 -16.16
N CYS A 229 9.80 7.45 -16.29
CA CYS A 229 10.87 7.04 -15.39
C CYS A 229 11.25 8.24 -14.52
N LYS A 230 11.18 8.07 -13.21
CA LYS A 230 11.69 9.07 -12.26
C LYS A 230 13.00 8.58 -11.69
N LEU A 231 14.06 9.30 -12.00
CA LEU A 231 15.41 9.05 -11.54
C LEU A 231 15.97 10.34 -10.95
N LEU A 232 16.50 10.27 -9.73
CA LEU A 232 16.94 11.45 -9.00
C LEU A 232 15.81 12.49 -8.94
N ASN A 233 15.96 13.63 -9.62
CA ASN A 233 14.94 14.69 -9.68
C ASN A 233 14.41 14.91 -11.10
N GLU A 234 14.72 14.01 -12.04
CA GLU A 234 14.33 14.12 -13.45
C GLU A 234 13.20 13.12 -13.76
N ILE A 235 12.30 13.51 -14.65
CA ILE A 235 11.28 12.62 -15.21
C ILE A 235 11.56 12.47 -16.70
N ALA A 236 11.91 11.26 -17.11
CA ALA A 236 12.07 10.88 -18.50
C ALA A 236 10.90 10.02 -18.98
N LYS A 237 10.73 9.89 -20.29
CA LYS A 237 9.80 8.95 -20.91
C LYS A 237 10.59 7.76 -21.48
N GLY A 238 9.92 6.62 -21.62
CA GLY A 238 10.56 5.44 -22.18
C GLY A 238 9.55 4.37 -22.58
N VAL A 239 10.10 3.27 -23.06
CA VAL A 239 9.37 2.04 -23.36
C VAL A 239 9.94 0.94 -22.49
N MET A 240 9.07 0.25 -21.78
CA MET A 240 9.40 -0.87 -20.91
C MET A 240 8.89 -2.17 -21.50
N ASN A 241 9.75 -3.17 -21.54
CA ASN A 241 9.40 -4.54 -21.88
C ASN A 241 9.44 -5.41 -20.63
N ILE A 242 8.34 -6.05 -20.31
CA ILE A 242 8.22 -7.07 -19.27
C ILE A 242 8.11 -8.43 -19.97
N GLY A 243 9.06 -9.33 -19.72
CA GLY A 243 9.10 -10.62 -20.38
C GLY A 243 9.75 -11.71 -19.53
N LYS A 244 9.83 -12.91 -20.07
CA LYS A 244 10.61 -14.00 -19.50
C LYS A 244 11.86 -14.18 -20.35
N ARG A 245 13.02 -14.29 -19.70
CA ARG A 245 14.25 -14.66 -20.43
C ARG A 245 14.26 -16.17 -20.65
N PRO A 246 14.38 -16.64 -21.90
CA PRO A 246 14.69 -18.03 -22.15
C PRO A 246 16.18 -18.28 -21.81
N THR A 247 16.45 -18.67 -20.56
CA THR A 247 17.77 -19.17 -20.18
C THR A 247 17.81 -20.67 -20.34
N LEU A 248 18.98 -21.22 -20.72
CA LEU A 248 19.30 -22.67 -20.81
C LEU A 248 19.35 -23.29 -19.37
N GLY A 249 18.32 -23.09 -18.61
CA GLY A 249 18.13 -23.60 -17.25
C GLY A 249 16.72 -23.25 -16.78
N ASN A 250 16.14 -24.09 -15.94
CA ASN A 250 14.73 -24.06 -15.52
C ASN A 250 14.24 -22.81 -14.76
N ASN A 251 14.98 -21.70 -14.74
CA ASN A 251 14.59 -20.45 -14.09
C ASN A 251 14.04 -19.48 -15.15
N ASN A 252 12.72 -19.50 -15.35
CA ASN A 252 11.96 -18.48 -16.08
C ASN A 252 12.00 -17.13 -15.32
N ASN A 253 13.17 -16.50 -15.23
CA ASN A 253 13.31 -15.23 -14.51
C ASN A 253 12.62 -14.11 -15.27
N LEU A 254 11.75 -13.38 -14.57
CA LEU A 254 11.14 -12.16 -15.07
C LEU A 254 12.23 -11.17 -15.45
N SER A 255 12.14 -10.60 -16.66
CA SER A 255 13.00 -9.53 -17.13
C SER A 255 12.18 -8.26 -17.29
N ILE A 256 12.68 -7.16 -16.75
CA ILE A 256 12.10 -5.83 -16.91
C ILE A 256 13.18 -4.95 -17.52
N GLU A 257 12.99 -4.57 -18.78
CA GLU A 257 13.95 -3.81 -19.55
C GLU A 257 13.31 -2.50 -20.01
N ILE A 258 14.00 -1.37 -19.79
CA ILE A 258 13.46 -0.05 -20.06
C ILE A 258 14.44 0.71 -20.97
N HIS A 259 13.98 1.07 -22.17
CA HIS A 259 14.67 2.05 -22.99
C HIS A 259 14.16 3.46 -22.62
N ILE A 260 15.01 4.25 -22.00
CA ILE A 260 14.70 5.62 -21.59
C ILE A 260 15.08 6.56 -22.73
N PHE A 261 14.13 7.37 -23.20
CA PHE A 261 14.36 8.26 -24.34
C PHE A 261 15.26 9.44 -23.99
N ASN A 262 16.19 9.76 -24.88
CA ASN A 262 17.13 10.89 -24.75
C ASN A 262 17.90 10.85 -23.43
N PHE A 263 18.37 9.67 -23.05
CA PHE A 263 19.06 9.43 -21.79
C PHE A 263 20.34 8.62 -22.01
N ASP A 264 21.48 9.16 -21.59
CA ASP A 264 22.83 8.61 -21.84
C ASP A 264 23.68 8.47 -20.56
N LYS A 265 23.09 8.75 -19.37
CA LYS A 265 23.80 8.67 -18.09
C LYS A 265 23.95 7.21 -17.64
N ASP A 266 25.07 6.88 -16.99
CA ASP A 266 25.21 5.62 -16.26
C ASP A 266 24.39 5.68 -14.96
N ILE A 267 23.50 4.70 -14.80
CA ILE A 267 22.57 4.60 -13.67
C ILE A 267 22.59 3.22 -13.02
N TYR A 268 23.63 2.42 -13.25
CA TYR A 268 23.77 1.13 -12.58
C TYR A 268 23.87 1.29 -11.06
N GLY A 269 23.08 0.50 -10.33
CA GLY A 269 22.99 0.57 -8.89
C GLY A 269 22.01 1.62 -8.36
N GLU A 270 21.51 2.50 -9.24
CA GLU A 270 20.55 3.54 -8.85
C GLU A 270 19.12 2.98 -8.76
N GLU A 271 18.33 3.62 -7.91
CA GLU A 271 16.89 3.35 -7.77
C GLU A 271 16.13 4.06 -8.90
N LEU A 272 15.38 3.29 -9.68
CA LEU A 272 14.54 3.79 -10.77
C LEU A 272 13.06 3.52 -10.44
N LYS A 273 12.26 4.58 -10.38
CA LYS A 273 10.80 4.52 -10.23
C LYS A 273 10.14 4.66 -11.60
N VAL A 274 9.25 3.73 -11.91
CA VAL A 274 8.59 3.60 -13.21
C VAL A 274 7.09 3.60 -13.04
#